data_b5d37acc5958d6a0d2a788605e036490
#
_entry.id   b5d37acc5958d6a0d2a788605e036490
#
_cell.length_a   1.000
_cell.length_b   1.000
_cell.length_c   1.000
_cell.angle_alpha   90.00
_cell.angle_beta   90.00
_cell.angle_gamma   90.00
#
_symmetry.space_group_name_H-M   'P 1'
#
loop_
_entity.id
_entity.type
_entity.pdbx_description
1 polymer ?
#
loop_
_entity_poly.entity_id
_entity_poly.type
_entity_poly.pdbx_seq_one_letter_code
_entity_poly.pdbx_strand_id
1 'polypeptide(L)'
;MRLSPASLIVVATTCLMCLATSQADSLRYAPVMPLAPKSLLLDITEAGTRLVVAGERGHILYSDDDGQRWQQAMVPTTQMLTSVYFLNSQRGWAVGHDGLILVSDDSGENWRIQRDGLAVQYQTNLELREVAHRQLKNLQQRLEAADPEIRSQLEQDLEDAQMNLEDAEFALAEPTFTAPLMDVWFQDASRGWAVGAFGTLVTTVDGGQYWVNNEKVLANPDELHLNTITGDGKGRVFVAGEGGVMFRSLDGGRSWKTLEPFYEGSWFGAVYNAGNDTLFIFGLRGNLYRSNDFGTSWKAVFNDNTSTLAGGSASTGNPIVLAGGAGAVLFSTDGGQSFQLTLVEDRLGLSSGLGRDGKLILVGQGGIKVREVADHAY
;
A
#
# COMPACT_ATOMS: atom_id res chain seq x y z
N MET A 1 88.21 22.67 -7.79
CA MET A 1 88.04 23.83 -6.92
C MET A 1 86.63 24.38 -7.11
N ARG A 2 85.84 24.35 -6.05
CA ARG A 2 84.45 24.86 -5.92
C ARG A 2 83.35 24.10 -6.69
N LEU A 3 82.70 23.24 -5.91
CA LEU A 3 81.41 22.66 -6.15
C LEU A 3 80.30 23.70 -6.00
N SER A 4 79.30 23.71 -6.90
CA SER A 4 78.06 24.48 -6.81
C SER A 4 76.92 23.55 -6.42
N PRO A 5 76.00 23.90 -5.50
CA PRO A 5 74.97 22.97 -5.03
C PRO A 5 73.75 22.98 -5.95
N ALA A 6 73.30 21.76 -6.26
CA ALA A 6 72.03 21.53 -6.97
C ALA A 6 70.88 21.76 -6.02
N SER A 7 69.97 22.66 -6.39
CA SER A 7 68.72 22.93 -5.71
C SER A 7 67.67 21.82 -6.01
N LEU A 8 67.31 21.08 -4.99
CA LEU A 8 66.21 20.11 -5.04
C LEU A 8 64.87 20.84 -4.89
N ILE A 9 64.11 20.89 -5.98
CA ILE A 9 62.72 21.39 -5.95
C ILE A 9 61.84 20.19 -5.57
N VAL A 10 61.32 20.21 -4.34
CA VAL A 10 60.27 19.27 -3.90
C VAL A 10 58.92 19.86 -4.35
N VAL A 11 58.32 19.23 -5.36
CA VAL A 11 56.93 19.51 -5.72
C VAL A 11 56.04 18.73 -4.80
N ALA A 12 55.42 19.41 -3.86
CA ALA A 12 54.38 18.88 -3.00
C ALA A 12 53.08 18.82 -3.81
N THR A 13 52.70 17.62 -4.29
CA THR A 13 51.40 17.37 -4.91
C THR A 13 50.36 17.25 -3.78
N THR A 14 49.65 18.33 -3.49
CA THR A 14 48.48 18.33 -2.59
C THR A 14 47.35 17.61 -3.30
N CYS A 15 47.13 16.34 -2.94
CA CYS A 15 45.97 15.58 -3.33
C CYS A 15 44.75 16.12 -2.56
N LEU A 16 43.94 16.96 -3.22
CA LEU A 16 42.66 17.42 -2.69
C LEU A 16 41.69 16.23 -2.79
N MET A 17 41.59 15.43 -1.73
CA MET A 17 40.48 14.49 -1.59
C MET A 17 39.20 15.33 -1.43
N CYS A 18 38.41 15.43 -2.51
CA CYS A 18 37.01 15.78 -2.41
C CYS A 18 36.31 14.68 -1.59
N LEU A 19 36.12 14.96 -0.32
CA LEU A 19 35.13 14.26 0.52
C LEU A 19 33.76 14.65 -0.04
N ALA A 20 33.24 13.86 -0.97
CA ALA A 20 31.82 13.83 -1.23
C ALA A 20 31.16 13.35 0.07
N THR A 21 30.70 14.30 0.88
CA THR A 21 29.76 14.00 1.95
C THR A 21 28.49 13.51 1.26
N SER A 22 28.32 12.19 1.20
CA SER A 22 26.99 11.63 1.01
C SER A 22 26.14 12.17 2.16
N GLN A 23 25.24 13.10 1.88
CA GLN A 23 24.15 13.37 2.79
C GLN A 23 23.37 12.05 2.84
N ALA A 24 23.69 11.23 3.83
CA ALA A 24 22.80 10.17 4.27
C ALA A 24 21.53 10.92 4.70
N ASP A 25 20.46 10.79 3.91
CA ASP A 25 19.16 11.32 4.27
C ASP A 25 18.82 10.73 5.63
N SER A 26 18.92 11.56 6.69
CA SER A 26 18.64 11.09 8.04
C SER A 26 17.17 10.67 8.06
N LEU A 27 16.92 9.40 8.35
CA LEU A 27 15.56 8.86 8.51
C LEU A 27 14.74 9.83 9.36
N ARG A 28 13.68 10.36 8.78
CA ARG A 28 12.76 11.26 9.48
C ARG A 28 11.73 10.41 10.20
N TYR A 29 11.85 10.30 11.51
CA TYR A 29 10.85 9.63 12.33
C TYR A 29 9.60 10.49 12.48
N ALA A 30 8.44 9.82 12.55
CA ALA A 30 7.18 10.46 12.92
C ALA A 30 7.33 11.19 14.26
N PRO A 31 7.03 12.49 14.34
CA PRO A 31 7.15 13.23 15.60
C PRO A 31 6.14 12.70 16.63
N VAL A 32 6.57 12.55 17.87
CA VAL A 32 5.67 12.19 18.97
C VAL A 32 4.72 13.34 19.24
N MET A 33 3.42 13.10 19.06
CA MET A 33 2.36 14.10 19.17
C MET A 33 1.28 13.67 20.18
N PRO A 34 1.06 14.44 21.27
CA PRO A 34 0.02 14.09 22.27
C PRO A 34 -1.39 14.00 21.69
N LEU A 35 -1.66 14.66 20.57
CA LEU A 35 -2.95 14.65 19.89
C LEU A 35 -3.02 13.63 18.72
N ALA A 36 -2.00 12.80 18.50
CA ALA A 36 -2.04 11.77 17.48
C ALA A 36 -3.29 10.86 17.55
N PRO A 37 -3.82 10.47 18.73
CA PRO A 37 -5.07 9.71 18.80
C PRO A 37 -6.32 10.46 18.30
N LYS A 38 -6.24 11.78 18.08
CA LYS A 38 -7.31 12.63 17.54
C LYS A 38 -7.05 13.09 16.10
N SER A 39 -5.93 12.67 15.50
CA SER A 39 -5.58 12.99 14.12
C SER A 39 -6.34 12.11 13.12
N LEU A 40 -6.15 12.35 11.83
CA LEU A 40 -6.71 11.48 10.80
C LEU A 40 -6.03 10.10 10.86
N LEU A 41 -6.82 9.08 11.20
CA LEU A 41 -6.40 7.69 11.20
C LEU A 41 -7.17 6.93 10.12
N LEU A 42 -6.48 6.11 9.35
CA LEU A 42 -7.03 5.51 8.14
C LEU A 42 -7.37 4.03 8.31
N ASP A 43 -6.62 3.30 9.13
CA ASP A 43 -6.88 1.88 9.31
C ASP A 43 -6.60 1.42 10.74
N ILE A 44 -7.23 0.28 11.11
CA ILE A 44 -7.10 -0.37 12.41
C ILE A 44 -7.08 -1.88 12.27
N THR A 45 -6.18 -2.53 13.01
CA THR A 45 -6.05 -3.99 13.02
C THR A 45 -5.72 -4.53 14.42
N GLU A 46 -5.72 -5.85 14.55
CA GLU A 46 -5.32 -6.56 15.76
C GLU A 46 -3.95 -7.22 15.58
N ALA A 47 -3.04 -7.02 16.53
CA ALA A 47 -1.80 -7.77 16.71
C ALA A 47 -1.94 -8.69 17.94
N GLY A 48 -2.69 -9.78 17.79
CA GLY A 48 -3.13 -10.63 18.90
C GLY A 48 -4.13 -9.88 19.80
N THR A 49 -3.72 -9.55 21.03
CA THR A 49 -4.56 -8.78 21.97
C THR A 49 -4.36 -7.26 21.84
N ARG A 50 -3.32 -6.81 21.15
CA ARG A 50 -3.01 -5.39 20.94
C ARG A 50 -3.80 -4.86 19.76
N LEU A 51 -4.32 -3.64 19.89
CA LEU A 51 -4.87 -2.86 18.79
C LEU A 51 -3.78 -1.99 18.19
N VAL A 52 -3.74 -1.89 16.87
CA VAL A 52 -2.79 -1.05 16.13
C VAL A 52 -3.56 -0.23 15.11
N VAL A 53 -3.27 1.08 15.03
CA VAL A 53 -3.88 2.01 14.08
C VAL A 53 -2.81 2.75 13.31
N ALA A 54 -3.10 3.09 12.04
CA ALA A 54 -2.20 3.86 11.18
C ALA A 54 -2.91 5.05 10.55
N GLY A 55 -2.18 6.12 10.19
CA GLY A 55 -2.77 7.29 9.57
C GLY A 55 -1.78 8.35 9.10
N GLU A 56 -2.21 9.60 9.18
CA GLU A 56 -1.44 10.74 8.69
C GLU A 56 -0.10 10.92 9.42
N ARG A 57 0.87 11.59 8.76
CA ARG A 57 2.17 11.98 9.33
C ARG A 57 3.01 10.83 9.87
N GLY A 58 2.81 9.62 9.34
CA GLY A 58 3.51 8.43 9.82
C GLY A 58 3.01 7.94 11.19
N HIS A 59 1.86 8.43 11.66
CA HIS A 59 1.33 7.98 12.94
C HIS A 59 0.95 6.52 12.88
N ILE A 60 1.60 5.71 13.72
CA ILE A 60 1.12 4.40 14.15
C ILE A 60 0.97 4.46 15.66
N LEU A 61 -0.19 4.06 16.15
CA LEU A 61 -0.49 4.01 17.58
C LEU A 61 -0.90 2.59 17.95
N TYR A 62 -0.61 2.18 19.18
CA TYR A 62 -1.03 0.90 19.70
C TYR A 62 -1.66 1.02 21.10
N SER A 63 -2.54 0.08 21.41
CA SER A 63 -3.24 0.00 22.70
C SER A 63 -3.27 -1.45 23.20
N ASP A 64 -2.96 -1.64 24.49
CA ASP A 64 -3.00 -2.91 25.19
C ASP A 64 -4.18 -3.01 26.18
N ASP A 65 -5.09 -2.04 26.15
CA ASP A 65 -6.22 -1.93 27.08
C ASP A 65 -7.55 -1.62 26.37
N ASP A 66 -7.78 -2.29 25.22
CA ASP A 66 -8.99 -2.20 24.39
C ASP A 66 -9.34 -0.77 23.98
N GLY A 67 -8.32 0.00 23.62
CA GLY A 67 -8.47 1.35 23.09
C GLY A 67 -8.66 2.45 24.13
N GLN A 68 -8.47 2.17 25.43
CA GLN A 68 -8.60 3.19 26.47
C GLN A 68 -7.39 4.15 26.48
N ARG A 69 -6.21 3.63 26.28
CA ARG A 69 -4.96 4.43 26.17
C ARG A 69 -4.18 4.00 24.94
N TRP A 70 -3.57 4.99 24.30
CA TRP A 70 -2.82 4.80 23.07
C TRP A 70 -1.38 5.30 23.25
N GLN A 71 -0.43 4.53 22.75
CA GLN A 71 0.98 4.87 22.70
C GLN A 71 1.39 5.01 21.23
N GLN A 72 2.27 5.97 20.95
CA GLN A 72 2.78 6.16 19.59
C GLN A 72 4.02 5.30 19.38
N ALA A 73 4.02 4.54 18.29
CA ALA A 73 5.12 3.70 17.83
C ALA A 73 6.28 4.53 17.27
N MET A 74 7.47 3.93 17.21
CA MET A 74 8.63 4.49 16.50
C MET A 74 8.52 4.13 15.00
N VAL A 75 8.25 5.14 14.17
CA VAL A 75 7.99 4.96 12.74
C VAL A 75 8.94 5.83 11.91
N PRO A 76 9.78 5.27 11.02
CA PRO A 76 10.83 6.00 10.29
C PRO A 76 10.29 6.70 9.03
N THR A 77 9.16 7.37 9.14
CA THR A 77 8.55 8.17 8.08
C THR A 77 7.60 9.21 8.65
N THR A 78 7.32 10.25 7.86
CA THR A 78 6.25 11.22 8.09
C THR A 78 5.18 11.15 7.01
N GLN A 79 5.26 10.18 6.12
CA GLN A 79 4.28 9.97 5.06
C GLN A 79 2.96 9.43 5.62
N MET A 80 1.87 9.68 4.90
CA MET A 80 0.57 9.10 5.23
C MET A 80 0.59 7.60 5.05
N LEU A 81 0.15 6.86 6.06
CA LEU A 81 -0.03 5.41 6.03
C LEU A 81 -1.51 5.10 5.84
N THR A 82 -1.82 4.31 4.82
CA THR A 82 -3.18 4.03 4.34
C THR A 82 -3.76 2.75 4.92
N SER A 83 -2.93 1.74 5.17
CA SER A 83 -3.36 0.46 5.73
C SER A 83 -2.31 -0.13 6.66
N VAL A 84 -2.76 -0.94 7.61
CA VAL A 84 -1.94 -1.71 8.55
C VAL A 84 -2.52 -3.13 8.72
N TYR A 85 -1.67 -4.13 8.57
CA TYR A 85 -2.03 -5.55 8.65
C TYR A 85 -1.07 -6.31 9.58
N PHE A 86 -1.58 -7.20 10.40
CA PHE A 86 -0.79 -8.13 11.21
C PHE A 86 -1.11 -9.58 10.85
N LEU A 87 -0.07 -10.35 10.53
CA LEU A 87 -0.17 -11.78 10.27
C LEU A 87 -0.35 -12.58 11.59
N ASN A 88 0.24 -12.08 12.65
CA ASN A 88 0.17 -12.65 13.99
C ASN A 88 0.43 -11.54 15.04
N SER A 89 0.52 -11.91 16.33
CA SER A 89 0.71 -10.92 17.40
C SER A 89 2.00 -10.11 17.34
N GLN A 90 3.00 -10.55 16.57
CA GLN A 90 4.32 -9.89 16.54
C GLN A 90 4.61 -9.20 15.21
N ARG A 91 4.28 -9.87 14.09
CA ARG A 91 4.70 -9.43 12.77
C ARG A 91 3.57 -8.81 11.98
N GLY A 92 3.79 -7.56 11.56
CA GLY A 92 2.84 -6.81 10.74
C GLY A 92 3.51 -5.87 9.76
N TRP A 93 2.72 -5.35 8.83
CA TRP A 93 3.14 -4.41 7.79
C TRP A 93 2.21 -3.21 7.76
N ALA A 94 2.76 -2.07 7.36
CA ALA A 94 1.99 -0.87 7.04
C ALA A 94 2.43 -0.33 5.69
N VAL A 95 1.49 0.18 4.91
CA VAL A 95 1.73 0.75 3.59
C VAL A 95 1.16 2.15 3.49
N GLY A 96 1.61 2.91 2.48
CA GLY A 96 1.09 4.26 2.31
C GLY A 96 1.63 4.99 1.08
N HIS A 97 1.65 6.30 1.22
CA HIS A 97 2.12 7.20 0.17
C HIS A 97 3.56 6.89 -0.22
N ASP A 98 3.95 7.34 -1.41
CA ASP A 98 5.27 7.14 -2.00
C ASP A 98 5.66 5.65 -2.16
N GLY A 99 4.67 4.76 -2.29
CA GLY A 99 4.90 3.33 -2.46
C GLY A 99 5.65 2.69 -1.29
N LEU A 100 5.52 3.29 -0.10
CA LEU A 100 6.21 2.88 1.13
C LEU A 100 5.63 1.59 1.70
N ILE A 101 6.50 0.68 2.13
CA ILE A 101 6.14 -0.50 2.93
C ILE A 101 7.02 -0.54 4.16
N LEU A 102 6.39 -0.58 5.32
CA LEU A 102 7.00 -0.76 6.63
C LEU A 102 6.72 -2.15 7.17
N VAL A 103 7.59 -2.63 8.06
CA VAL A 103 7.39 -3.87 8.80
C VAL A 103 7.73 -3.67 10.27
N SER A 104 6.96 -4.33 11.14
CA SER A 104 7.25 -4.52 12.55
C SER A 104 7.36 -6.01 12.85
N ASP A 105 8.30 -6.36 13.75
CA ASP A 105 8.50 -7.72 14.25
C ASP A 105 8.32 -7.76 15.80
N ASP A 106 7.77 -6.70 16.40
CA ASP A 106 7.60 -6.52 17.85
C ASP A 106 6.21 -5.98 18.23
N SER A 107 5.18 -6.47 17.56
CA SER A 107 3.78 -6.10 17.84
C SER A 107 3.46 -4.62 17.55
N GLY A 108 4.19 -3.98 16.65
CA GLY A 108 3.93 -2.61 16.21
C GLY A 108 4.57 -1.51 17.06
N GLU A 109 5.48 -1.83 17.98
CA GLU A 109 6.20 -0.81 18.77
C GLU A 109 7.24 -0.09 17.93
N ASN A 110 8.02 -0.84 17.14
CA ASN A 110 9.05 -0.31 16.27
C ASN A 110 8.81 -0.77 14.82
N TRP A 111 9.02 0.14 13.90
CA TRP A 111 8.85 -0.09 12.47
C TRP A 111 10.15 0.19 11.71
N ARG A 112 10.37 -0.53 10.64
CA ARG A 112 11.49 -0.31 9.71
C ARG A 112 11.00 -0.32 8.28
N ILE A 113 11.67 0.41 7.41
CA ILE A 113 11.36 0.44 5.97
C ILE A 113 11.78 -0.90 5.36
N GLN A 114 10.85 -1.56 4.67
CA GLN A 114 11.11 -2.72 3.78
C GLN A 114 11.20 -2.32 2.32
N ARG A 115 10.36 -1.37 1.90
CA ARG A 115 10.39 -0.80 0.55
C ARG A 115 10.24 0.71 0.64
N ASP A 116 11.18 1.41 0.07
CA ASP A 116 11.07 2.83 -0.24
C ASP A 116 10.72 2.94 -1.73
N GLY A 117 9.48 3.31 -2.01
CA GLY A 117 8.99 3.35 -3.39
C GLY A 117 9.66 4.42 -4.22
N LEU A 118 10.00 5.58 -3.63
CA LEU A 118 10.72 6.64 -4.33
C LEU A 118 12.13 6.20 -4.71
N ALA A 119 12.85 5.55 -3.80
CA ALA A 119 14.18 5.02 -4.08
C ALA A 119 14.15 3.95 -5.18
N VAL A 120 13.16 3.04 -5.15
CA VAL A 120 12.96 2.03 -6.19
C VAL A 120 12.67 2.68 -7.53
N GLN A 121 11.77 3.66 -7.58
CA GLN A 121 11.42 4.36 -8.83
C GLN A 121 12.59 5.15 -9.40
N TYR A 122 13.33 5.86 -8.54
CA TYR A 122 14.54 6.57 -8.97
C TYR A 122 15.57 5.62 -9.58
N GLN A 123 15.79 4.46 -8.96
CA GLN A 123 16.69 3.43 -9.49
C GLN A 123 16.20 2.89 -10.83
N THR A 124 14.90 2.66 -10.98
CA THR A 124 14.28 2.25 -12.26
C THR A 124 14.50 3.31 -13.34
N ASN A 125 14.33 4.58 -13.03
CA ASN A 125 14.57 5.67 -13.98
C ASN A 125 16.05 5.72 -14.43
N LEU A 126 17.01 5.47 -13.50
CA LEU A 126 18.43 5.34 -13.84
C LEU A 126 18.68 4.19 -14.82
N GLU A 127 18.10 3.02 -14.56
CA GLU A 127 18.23 1.84 -15.42
C GLU A 127 17.63 2.07 -16.81
N LEU A 128 16.46 2.72 -16.90
CA LEU A 128 15.82 3.08 -18.17
C LEU A 128 16.72 4.01 -18.99
N ARG A 129 17.31 5.04 -18.39
CA ARG A 129 18.25 5.92 -19.06
C ARG A 129 19.46 5.15 -19.60
N GLU A 130 20.06 4.25 -18.80
CA GLU A 130 21.20 3.45 -19.25
C GLU A 130 20.82 2.50 -20.39
N VAL A 131 19.60 1.96 -20.40
CA VAL A 131 19.08 1.15 -21.51
C VAL A 131 18.93 2.00 -22.77
N ALA A 132 18.30 3.17 -22.66
CA ALA A 132 18.11 4.11 -23.76
C ALA A 132 19.44 4.56 -24.38
N HIS A 133 20.44 4.89 -23.56
CA HIS A 133 21.79 5.21 -24.02
C HIS A 133 22.43 4.07 -24.82
N ARG A 134 22.32 2.82 -24.33
CA ARG A 134 22.86 1.65 -25.05
C ARG A 134 22.16 1.42 -26.39
N GLN A 135 20.83 1.58 -26.43
CA GLN A 135 20.05 1.44 -27.65
C GLN A 135 20.45 2.49 -28.69
N LEU A 136 20.51 3.74 -28.30
CA LEU A 136 20.91 4.86 -29.15
C LEU A 136 22.29 4.62 -29.77
N LYS A 137 23.28 4.26 -28.93
CA LYS A 137 24.65 3.94 -29.40
C LYS A 137 24.70 2.77 -30.38
N ASN A 138 23.92 1.72 -30.12
CA ASN A 138 23.83 0.57 -31.01
C ASN A 138 23.25 0.94 -32.38
N LEU A 139 22.17 1.71 -32.40
CA LEU A 139 21.52 2.19 -33.63
C LEU A 139 22.43 3.11 -34.43
N GLN A 140 23.16 4.02 -33.80
CA GLN A 140 24.17 4.88 -34.45
C GLN A 140 25.24 4.02 -35.16
N GLN A 141 25.81 3.02 -34.50
CA GLN A 141 26.81 2.11 -35.09
C GLN A 141 26.23 1.31 -36.26
N ARG A 142 24.99 0.83 -36.15
CA ARG A 142 24.32 0.12 -37.23
C ARG A 142 24.01 1.01 -38.42
N LEU A 143 23.67 2.26 -38.21
CA LEU A 143 23.40 3.23 -39.27
C LEU A 143 24.65 3.58 -40.07
N GLU A 144 25.82 3.68 -39.40
CA GLU A 144 27.12 3.90 -40.09
C GLU A 144 27.46 2.81 -41.09
N ALA A 145 27.07 1.57 -40.80
CA ALA A 145 27.37 0.39 -41.65
C ALA A 145 26.15 -0.07 -42.49
N ALA A 146 25.06 0.72 -42.52
CA ALA A 146 23.80 0.28 -43.11
C ALA A 146 23.79 0.38 -44.65
N ASP A 147 23.23 -0.66 -45.28
CA ASP A 147 22.86 -0.67 -46.69
C ASP A 147 21.70 0.33 -46.94
N PRO A 148 21.62 0.88 -48.18
CA PRO A 148 20.56 1.86 -48.52
C PRO A 148 19.14 1.35 -48.30
N GLU A 149 18.91 0.04 -48.42
CA GLU A 149 17.57 -0.58 -48.28
C GLU A 149 17.02 -0.51 -46.87
N ILE A 150 17.88 -0.56 -45.83
CA ILE A 150 17.45 -0.54 -44.42
C ILE A 150 17.71 0.80 -43.70
N ARG A 151 18.39 1.73 -44.37
CA ARG A 151 18.83 3.00 -43.81
C ARG A 151 17.66 3.84 -43.29
N SER A 152 16.61 3.97 -44.07
CA SER A 152 15.44 4.78 -43.69
C SER A 152 14.74 4.28 -42.43
N GLN A 153 14.68 2.93 -42.27
CA GLN A 153 14.11 2.35 -41.05
C GLN A 153 15.03 2.59 -39.84
N LEU A 154 16.33 2.45 -40.01
CA LEU A 154 17.27 2.72 -38.93
C LEU A 154 17.32 4.19 -38.52
N GLU A 155 17.09 5.13 -39.46
CA GLU A 155 16.96 6.56 -39.16
C GLU A 155 15.71 6.83 -38.29
N GLN A 156 14.61 6.18 -38.60
CA GLN A 156 13.37 6.25 -37.81
C GLN A 156 13.54 5.63 -36.41
N ASP A 157 14.12 4.43 -36.33
CA ASP A 157 14.45 3.78 -35.06
C ASP A 157 15.40 4.63 -34.20
N LEU A 158 16.30 5.41 -34.83
CA LEU A 158 17.21 6.31 -34.14
C LEU A 158 16.50 7.51 -33.54
N GLU A 159 15.54 8.12 -34.27
CA GLU A 159 14.72 9.22 -33.77
C GLU A 159 13.91 8.75 -32.55
N ASP A 160 13.27 7.56 -32.63
CA ASP A 160 12.53 6.98 -31.52
C ASP A 160 13.43 6.74 -30.29
N ALA A 161 14.67 6.23 -30.52
CA ALA A 161 15.62 6.00 -29.44
C ALA A 161 16.14 7.32 -28.82
N GLN A 162 16.21 8.40 -29.57
CA GLN A 162 16.54 9.75 -29.06
C GLN A 162 15.43 10.27 -28.16
N MET A 163 14.17 10.17 -28.60
CA MET A 163 13.01 10.56 -27.77
C MET A 163 12.95 9.75 -26.47
N ASN A 164 13.15 8.43 -26.54
CA ASN A 164 13.18 7.58 -25.36
C ASN A 164 14.29 7.97 -24.36
N LEU A 165 15.44 8.45 -24.85
CA LEU A 165 16.52 8.94 -23.99
C LEU A 165 16.14 10.28 -23.35
N GLU A 166 15.59 11.21 -24.12
CA GLU A 166 15.13 12.52 -23.63
C GLU A 166 14.05 12.34 -22.54
N ASP A 167 13.10 11.43 -22.74
CA ASP A 167 12.07 11.09 -21.75
C ASP A 167 12.67 10.52 -20.47
N ALA A 168 13.67 9.62 -20.58
CA ALA A 168 14.35 9.03 -19.43
C ALA A 168 15.20 10.07 -18.66
N GLU A 169 15.84 11.01 -19.36
CA GLU A 169 16.57 12.11 -18.74
C GLU A 169 15.63 13.09 -18.06
N PHE A 170 14.50 13.40 -18.68
CA PHE A 170 13.45 14.24 -18.09
C PHE A 170 12.89 13.61 -16.81
N ALA A 171 12.60 12.30 -16.82
CA ALA A 171 12.12 11.59 -15.64
C ALA A 171 13.11 11.60 -14.46
N LEU A 172 14.40 11.79 -14.71
CA LEU A 172 15.42 11.94 -13.66
C LEU A 172 15.59 13.39 -13.19
N ALA A 173 15.25 14.37 -14.03
CA ALA A 173 15.33 15.80 -13.70
C ALA A 173 14.13 16.27 -12.85
N GLU A 174 12.98 15.62 -13.02
CA GLU A 174 11.77 15.90 -12.26
C GLU A 174 11.77 15.18 -10.88
N PRO A 175 11.01 15.67 -9.89
CA PRO A 175 10.82 14.95 -8.62
C PRO A 175 10.28 13.54 -8.86
N THR A 176 10.96 12.57 -8.28
CA THR A 176 10.53 11.16 -8.39
C THR A 176 9.13 10.98 -7.82
N PHE A 177 8.25 10.36 -8.61
CA PHE A 177 6.90 10.01 -8.21
C PHE A 177 6.72 8.50 -8.24
N THR A 178 5.98 7.98 -7.27
CA THR A 178 5.48 6.60 -7.29
C THR A 178 4.07 6.56 -6.71
N ALA A 179 3.27 5.61 -7.20
CA ALA A 179 1.88 5.46 -6.79
C ALA A 179 1.76 5.15 -5.28
N PRO A 180 0.82 5.77 -4.56
CA PRO A 180 0.51 5.37 -3.20
C PRO A 180 -0.03 3.93 -3.17
N LEU A 181 0.41 3.17 -2.18
CA LEU A 181 -0.21 1.89 -1.85
C LEU A 181 -1.44 2.15 -0.97
N MET A 182 -2.51 1.40 -1.22
CA MET A 182 -3.80 1.57 -0.54
C MET A 182 -4.02 0.50 0.51
N ASP A 183 -3.63 -0.76 0.23
CA ASP A 183 -3.87 -1.89 1.12
C ASP A 183 -2.77 -2.94 1.03
N VAL A 184 -2.61 -3.74 2.09
CA VAL A 184 -1.59 -4.78 2.21
C VAL A 184 -2.15 -6.02 2.90
N TRP A 185 -1.83 -7.19 2.37
CA TRP A 185 -2.23 -8.46 2.94
C TRP A 185 -1.16 -9.53 2.76
N PHE A 186 -0.99 -10.40 3.77
CA PHE A 186 -0.08 -11.54 3.73
C PHE A 186 -0.84 -12.84 3.96
N GLN A 187 -0.59 -13.81 3.09
CA GLN A 187 -1.12 -15.15 3.23
C GLN A 187 -0.40 -15.96 4.31
N ASP A 188 0.91 -15.78 4.37
CA ASP A 188 1.82 -16.45 5.31
C ASP A 188 3.07 -15.57 5.54
N ALA A 189 4.03 -16.06 6.32
CA ALA A 189 5.24 -15.31 6.65
C ALA A 189 6.13 -14.94 5.43
N SER A 190 5.91 -15.57 4.27
CA SER A 190 6.72 -15.40 3.07
C SER A 190 5.98 -14.64 1.98
N ARG A 191 4.68 -14.93 1.78
CA ARG A 191 3.93 -14.41 0.63
C ARG A 191 2.99 -13.28 1.04
N GLY A 192 3.18 -12.14 0.40
CA GLY A 192 2.38 -10.95 0.61
C GLY A 192 2.20 -10.13 -0.66
N TRP A 193 1.20 -9.28 -0.64
CA TRP A 193 0.82 -8.36 -1.71
C TRP A 193 0.46 -7.01 -1.13
N ALA A 194 0.77 -5.95 -1.86
CA ALA A 194 0.21 -4.63 -1.63
C ALA A 194 -0.34 -4.07 -2.93
N VAL A 195 -1.49 -3.42 -2.85
CA VAL A 195 -2.21 -2.84 -3.98
C VAL A 195 -2.31 -1.34 -3.83
N GLY A 196 -2.49 -0.63 -4.94
CA GLY A 196 -2.52 0.82 -4.89
C GLY A 196 -3.09 1.52 -6.11
N ALA A 197 -2.82 2.82 -6.19
CA ALA A 197 -3.28 3.67 -7.28
C ALA A 197 -2.67 3.23 -8.62
N PHE A 198 -3.37 3.58 -9.71
CA PHE A 198 -2.94 3.30 -11.09
C PHE A 198 -2.66 1.80 -11.34
N GLY A 199 -3.50 0.93 -10.79
CA GLY A 199 -3.38 -0.51 -10.97
C GLY A 199 -2.16 -1.15 -10.29
N THR A 200 -1.47 -0.42 -9.41
CA THR A 200 -0.26 -0.90 -8.74
C THR A 200 -0.52 -2.19 -7.97
N LEU A 201 0.27 -3.20 -8.26
CA LEU A 201 0.38 -4.44 -7.50
C LEU A 201 1.85 -4.75 -7.25
N VAL A 202 2.28 -4.79 -6.00
CA VAL A 202 3.60 -5.27 -5.62
C VAL A 202 3.48 -6.54 -4.79
N THR A 203 4.40 -7.48 -5.01
CA THR A 203 4.35 -8.82 -4.42
C THR A 203 5.68 -9.20 -3.79
N THR A 204 5.63 -10.04 -2.76
CA THR A 204 6.80 -10.68 -2.17
C THR A 204 6.56 -12.17 -1.96
N VAL A 205 7.64 -12.96 -2.00
CA VAL A 205 7.65 -14.40 -1.72
C VAL A 205 8.67 -14.77 -0.63
N ASP A 206 9.29 -13.80 -0.01
CA ASP A 206 10.36 -13.95 0.99
C ASP A 206 10.14 -13.12 2.26
N GLY A 207 8.88 -12.74 2.51
CA GLY A 207 8.48 -11.98 3.70
C GLY A 207 8.85 -10.50 3.61
N GLY A 208 9.00 -9.98 2.39
CA GLY A 208 9.28 -8.57 2.11
C GLY A 208 10.76 -8.22 2.12
N GLN A 209 11.68 -9.20 2.03
CA GLN A 209 13.08 -8.89 1.78
C GLN A 209 13.23 -8.24 0.39
N TYR A 210 12.45 -8.75 -0.58
CA TYR A 210 12.31 -8.14 -1.90
C TYR A 210 10.84 -8.00 -2.25
N TRP A 211 10.49 -6.82 -2.80
CA TRP A 211 9.18 -6.51 -3.36
C TRP A 211 9.31 -6.27 -4.84
N VAL A 212 8.46 -6.91 -5.64
CA VAL A 212 8.48 -6.85 -7.10
C VAL A 212 7.20 -6.24 -7.61
N ASN A 213 7.31 -5.30 -8.53
CA ASN A 213 6.16 -4.79 -9.29
C ASN A 213 5.59 -5.92 -10.15
N ASN A 214 4.31 -6.20 -9.99
CA ASN A 214 3.66 -7.36 -10.62
C ASN A 214 2.27 -7.02 -11.20
N GLU A 215 2.01 -5.76 -11.49
CA GLU A 215 0.74 -5.26 -12.03
C GLU A 215 0.30 -5.96 -13.32
N LYS A 216 1.26 -6.39 -14.16
CA LYS A 216 1.00 -7.04 -15.45
C LYS A 216 0.30 -8.40 -15.36
N VAL A 217 0.25 -9.02 -14.18
CA VAL A 217 -0.51 -10.28 -13.99
C VAL A 217 -2.01 -10.05 -13.90
N LEU A 218 -2.44 -8.79 -13.69
CA LEU A 218 -3.82 -8.39 -13.69
C LEU A 218 -4.21 -7.82 -15.06
N ALA A 219 -5.34 -8.26 -15.61
CA ALA A 219 -5.87 -7.67 -16.82
C ALA A 219 -6.59 -6.35 -16.48
N ASN A 220 -5.82 -5.30 -16.23
CA ASN A 220 -6.27 -3.95 -15.86
C ASN A 220 -5.69 -2.91 -16.83
N PRO A 221 -6.11 -2.92 -18.12
CA PRO A 221 -5.52 -2.06 -19.15
C PRO A 221 -5.79 -0.56 -18.94
N ASP A 222 -6.85 -0.23 -18.19
CA ASP A 222 -7.22 1.16 -17.88
C ASP A 222 -6.53 1.68 -16.61
N GLU A 223 -5.64 0.89 -16.01
CA GLU A 223 -4.88 1.22 -14.79
C GLU A 223 -5.78 1.72 -13.64
N LEU A 224 -6.99 1.13 -13.53
CA LEU A 224 -7.94 1.47 -12.47
C LEU A 224 -7.31 1.23 -11.09
N HIS A 225 -7.60 2.13 -10.14
CA HIS A 225 -7.08 2.03 -8.79
C HIS A 225 -7.53 0.73 -8.10
N LEU A 226 -6.57 0.06 -7.44
CA LEU A 226 -6.82 -1.12 -6.62
C LEU A 226 -6.88 -0.65 -5.15
N ASN A 227 -8.08 -0.71 -4.56
CA ASN A 227 -8.32 -0.09 -3.26
C ASN A 227 -8.20 -1.06 -2.08
N THR A 228 -8.38 -2.36 -2.32
CA THR A 228 -8.40 -3.36 -1.25
C THR A 228 -7.90 -4.71 -1.71
N ILE A 229 -7.26 -5.43 -0.78
CA ILE A 229 -6.82 -6.82 -0.95
C ILE A 229 -7.11 -7.63 0.32
N THR A 230 -7.63 -8.84 0.15
CA THR A 230 -7.88 -9.76 1.27
C THR A 230 -7.75 -11.21 0.79
N GLY A 231 -7.77 -12.15 1.73
CA GLY A 231 -7.71 -13.57 1.41
C GLY A 231 -8.03 -14.47 2.60
N ASP A 232 -8.00 -15.79 2.35
CA ASP A 232 -8.37 -16.81 3.32
C ASP A 232 -7.19 -17.44 4.09
N GLY A 233 -5.96 -17.01 3.77
CA GLY A 233 -4.74 -17.63 4.32
C GLY A 233 -4.43 -19.02 3.76
N LYS A 234 -5.24 -19.56 2.83
CA LYS A 234 -5.13 -20.93 2.28
C LYS A 234 -4.91 -20.96 0.77
N GLY A 235 -4.66 -19.79 0.15
CA GLY A 235 -4.34 -19.68 -1.27
C GLY A 235 -5.37 -18.91 -2.09
N ARG A 236 -6.51 -18.53 -1.51
CA ARG A 236 -7.46 -17.65 -2.18
C ARG A 236 -7.14 -16.20 -1.85
N VAL A 237 -6.99 -15.36 -2.87
CA VAL A 237 -6.71 -13.93 -2.77
C VAL A 237 -7.71 -13.15 -3.61
N PHE A 238 -8.20 -12.03 -3.11
CA PHE A 238 -9.17 -11.18 -3.75
C PHE A 238 -8.72 -9.73 -3.73
N VAL A 239 -8.83 -9.05 -4.87
CA VAL A 239 -8.52 -7.64 -5.06
C VAL A 239 -9.71 -6.94 -5.68
N ALA A 240 -10.01 -5.73 -5.23
CA ALA A 240 -11.06 -4.91 -5.81
C ALA A 240 -10.71 -3.43 -5.80
N GLY A 241 -11.39 -2.66 -6.66
CA GLY A 241 -11.04 -1.26 -6.81
C GLY A 241 -12.04 -0.39 -7.54
N GLU A 242 -11.51 0.58 -8.23
CA GLU A 242 -12.22 1.60 -8.98
C GLU A 242 -13.06 0.99 -10.11
N GLY A 243 -14.18 1.64 -10.46
CA GLY A 243 -15.04 1.22 -11.59
C GLY A 243 -15.63 -0.18 -11.45
N GLY A 244 -15.65 -0.75 -10.24
CA GLY A 244 -16.17 -2.11 -10.00
C GLY A 244 -15.20 -3.22 -10.34
N VAL A 245 -13.92 -2.91 -10.66
CA VAL A 245 -12.91 -3.93 -11.02
C VAL A 245 -12.67 -4.90 -9.87
N MET A 246 -12.58 -6.19 -10.21
CA MET A 246 -12.34 -7.27 -9.26
C MET A 246 -11.45 -8.34 -9.87
N PHE A 247 -10.48 -8.81 -9.08
CA PHE A 247 -9.58 -9.90 -9.46
C PHE A 247 -9.55 -10.96 -8.36
N ARG A 248 -9.41 -12.22 -8.76
CA ARG A 248 -9.32 -13.35 -7.84
C ARG A 248 -8.19 -14.30 -8.25
N SER A 249 -7.42 -14.73 -7.28
CA SER A 249 -6.54 -15.89 -7.37
C SER A 249 -7.07 -17.03 -6.49
N LEU A 250 -6.88 -18.28 -6.94
CA LEU A 250 -7.20 -19.49 -6.16
C LEU A 250 -5.96 -20.35 -5.89
N ASP A 251 -4.78 -19.84 -6.25
CA ASP A 251 -3.51 -20.60 -6.23
C ASP A 251 -2.35 -19.82 -5.58
N GLY A 252 -2.68 -18.90 -4.67
CA GLY A 252 -1.71 -18.09 -3.94
C GLY A 252 -1.04 -17.03 -4.81
N GLY A 253 -1.82 -16.38 -5.68
CA GLY A 253 -1.37 -15.28 -6.53
C GLY A 253 -0.51 -15.70 -7.73
N ARG A 254 -0.44 -17.00 -8.07
CA ARG A 254 0.29 -17.47 -9.26
C ARG A 254 -0.46 -17.16 -10.55
N SER A 255 -1.78 -17.28 -10.51
CA SER A 255 -2.66 -16.87 -11.58
C SER A 255 -3.82 -16.04 -11.06
N TRP A 256 -4.32 -15.13 -11.91
CA TRP A 256 -5.41 -14.23 -11.57
C TRP A 256 -6.50 -14.30 -12.63
N LYS A 257 -7.72 -14.26 -12.15
CA LYS A 257 -8.91 -14.16 -12.99
C LYS A 257 -9.59 -12.82 -12.73
N THR A 258 -9.82 -12.04 -13.80
CA THR A 258 -10.74 -10.91 -13.78
C THR A 258 -12.17 -11.43 -13.61
N LEU A 259 -12.91 -10.86 -12.69
CA LEU A 259 -14.31 -11.17 -12.45
C LEU A 259 -15.18 -10.15 -13.19
N GLU A 260 -16.30 -10.62 -13.71
CA GLU A 260 -17.28 -9.74 -14.39
C GLU A 260 -17.84 -8.72 -13.38
N PRO A 261 -17.75 -7.43 -13.66
CA PRO A 261 -18.34 -6.41 -12.81
C PRO A 261 -19.88 -6.51 -12.85
N PHE A 262 -20.50 -6.49 -11.71
CA PHE A 262 -21.96 -6.45 -11.54
C PHE A 262 -22.44 -5.10 -11.00
N TYR A 263 -21.50 -4.19 -10.73
CA TYR A 263 -21.71 -2.83 -10.27
C TYR A 263 -20.56 -1.95 -10.80
N GLU A 264 -20.91 -0.80 -11.36
CA GLU A 264 -19.93 0.12 -12.00
C GLU A 264 -19.33 1.16 -11.04
N GLY A 265 -19.69 1.13 -9.77
CA GLY A 265 -19.12 2.00 -8.76
C GLY A 265 -17.89 1.39 -8.10
N SER A 266 -17.06 2.27 -7.52
CA SER A 266 -15.82 1.84 -6.85
C SER A 266 -16.09 1.06 -5.57
N TRP A 267 -15.33 -0.02 -5.41
CA TRP A 267 -15.17 -0.76 -4.18
C TRP A 267 -14.04 -0.13 -3.36
N PHE A 268 -14.27 0.10 -2.08
CA PHE A 268 -13.26 0.66 -1.18
C PHE A 268 -12.74 -0.34 -0.16
N GLY A 269 -13.48 -1.42 0.10
CA GLY A 269 -13.03 -2.45 1.02
C GLY A 269 -13.60 -3.82 0.71
N ALA A 270 -12.85 -4.82 1.11
CA ALA A 270 -13.27 -6.22 1.15
C ALA A 270 -12.78 -6.87 2.44
N VAL A 271 -13.63 -7.67 3.09
CA VAL A 271 -13.26 -8.41 4.30
C VAL A 271 -13.68 -9.86 4.18
N TYR A 272 -12.82 -10.76 4.63
CA TYR A 272 -13.08 -12.17 4.64
C TYR A 272 -13.39 -12.66 6.07
N ASN A 273 -14.58 -13.21 6.27
CA ASN A 273 -14.96 -13.84 7.52
C ASN A 273 -14.61 -15.33 7.50
N ALA A 274 -13.53 -15.69 8.18
CA ALA A 274 -13.08 -17.08 8.28
C ALA A 274 -14.04 -17.97 9.07
N GLY A 275 -14.90 -17.41 9.90
CA GLY A 275 -15.86 -18.16 10.75
C GLY A 275 -16.94 -18.89 9.94
N ASN A 276 -17.30 -18.36 8.76
CA ASN A 276 -18.35 -18.95 7.90
C ASN A 276 -18.00 -18.94 6.41
N ASP A 277 -16.72 -18.77 6.06
CA ASP A 277 -16.20 -18.75 4.68
C ASP A 277 -16.93 -17.72 3.78
N THR A 278 -17.15 -16.51 4.29
CA THR A 278 -17.86 -15.47 3.56
C THR A 278 -16.96 -14.29 3.24
N LEU A 279 -16.91 -13.91 1.98
CA LEU A 279 -16.26 -12.69 1.49
C LEU A 279 -17.30 -11.59 1.37
N PHE A 280 -17.01 -10.41 1.93
CA PHE A 280 -17.80 -9.19 1.77
C PHE A 280 -17.03 -8.18 0.94
N ILE A 281 -17.75 -7.44 0.08
CA ILE A 281 -17.24 -6.30 -0.68
C ILE A 281 -18.17 -5.12 -0.50
N PHE A 282 -17.60 -3.94 -0.32
CA PHE A 282 -18.39 -2.73 -0.06
C PHE A 282 -17.71 -1.48 -0.62
N GLY A 283 -18.51 -0.41 -0.80
CA GLY A 283 -17.98 0.81 -1.39
C GLY A 283 -18.99 1.95 -1.49
N LEU A 284 -19.05 2.58 -2.66
CA LEU A 284 -19.85 3.77 -2.92
C LEU A 284 -21.33 3.57 -2.58
N ARG A 285 -21.96 4.62 -2.03
CA ARG A 285 -23.41 4.70 -1.78
C ARG A 285 -23.96 3.60 -0.87
N GLY A 286 -23.12 3.07 0.05
CA GLY A 286 -23.53 2.02 0.97
C GLY A 286 -23.70 0.63 0.34
N ASN A 287 -23.25 0.46 -0.91
CA ASN A 287 -23.31 -0.85 -1.56
C ASN A 287 -22.50 -1.85 -0.76
N LEU A 288 -23.14 -2.97 -0.41
CA LEU A 288 -22.58 -4.08 0.34
C LEU A 288 -23.07 -5.39 -0.29
N TYR A 289 -22.14 -6.27 -0.61
CA TYR A 289 -22.44 -7.60 -1.15
C TYR A 289 -21.65 -8.66 -0.41
N ARG A 290 -22.17 -9.88 -0.42
CA ARG A 290 -21.49 -11.06 0.12
C ARG A 290 -21.41 -12.20 -0.90
N SER A 291 -20.33 -12.94 -0.80
CA SER A 291 -20.07 -14.17 -1.56
C SER A 291 -19.71 -15.31 -0.61
N ASN A 292 -20.35 -16.47 -0.78
CA ASN A 292 -20.04 -17.69 -0.04
C ASN A 292 -19.23 -18.69 -0.90
N ASP A 293 -18.79 -18.26 -2.07
CA ASP A 293 -18.01 -19.04 -3.04
C ASP A 293 -16.77 -18.25 -3.53
N PHE A 294 -16.30 -17.37 -2.62
CA PHE A 294 -15.10 -16.53 -2.80
C PHE A 294 -15.12 -15.75 -4.13
N GLY A 295 -16.21 -15.03 -4.38
CA GLY A 295 -16.35 -14.11 -5.51
C GLY A 295 -16.82 -14.75 -6.82
N THR A 296 -17.31 -16.01 -6.82
CA THR A 296 -17.93 -16.62 -8.00
C THR A 296 -19.33 -16.06 -8.20
N SER A 297 -20.08 -15.90 -7.12
CA SER A 297 -21.40 -15.28 -7.13
C SER A 297 -21.55 -14.31 -5.96
N TRP A 298 -22.43 -13.31 -6.14
CA TRP A 298 -22.63 -12.23 -5.19
C TRP A 298 -24.10 -12.05 -4.85
N LYS A 299 -24.39 -11.75 -3.60
CA LYS A 299 -25.72 -11.40 -3.10
C LYS A 299 -25.65 -10.04 -2.42
N ALA A 300 -26.53 -9.12 -2.82
CA ALA A 300 -26.67 -7.84 -2.11
C ALA A 300 -27.07 -8.08 -0.64
N VAL A 301 -26.46 -7.35 0.26
CA VAL A 301 -26.83 -7.31 1.66
C VAL A 301 -27.56 -5.99 1.89
N PHE A 302 -28.85 -6.09 2.18
CA PHE A 302 -29.67 -4.91 2.43
C PHE A 302 -29.19 -4.21 3.69
N ASN A 303 -29.06 -2.90 3.61
CA ASN A 303 -28.78 -2.01 4.74
C ASN A 303 -29.34 -0.61 4.44
N ASP A 304 -29.63 0.16 5.47
CA ASP A 304 -30.22 1.50 5.34
C ASP A 304 -29.18 2.61 5.12
N ASN A 305 -27.90 2.26 4.94
CA ASN A 305 -26.84 3.24 4.73
C ASN A 305 -26.76 3.65 3.25
N THR A 306 -26.68 4.95 3.03
CA THR A 306 -26.46 5.54 1.68
C THR A 306 -25.09 6.22 1.55
N SER A 307 -24.32 6.28 2.64
CA SER A 307 -22.97 6.83 2.63
C SER A 307 -21.97 5.80 2.16
N THR A 308 -20.88 6.25 1.57
CA THR A 308 -19.77 5.39 1.18
C THR A 308 -19.23 4.62 2.39
N LEU A 309 -19.03 3.31 2.23
CA LEU A 309 -18.31 2.46 3.16
C LEU A 309 -16.84 2.45 2.75
N ALA A 310 -15.94 2.76 3.69
CA ALA A 310 -14.53 3.00 3.41
C ALA A 310 -13.61 1.86 3.85
N GLY A 311 -13.87 1.25 5.01
CA GLY A 311 -13.06 0.17 5.55
C GLY A 311 -13.79 -0.60 6.64
N GLY A 312 -13.14 -1.63 7.18
CA GLY A 312 -13.74 -2.44 8.24
C GLY A 312 -13.02 -3.75 8.47
N SER A 313 -13.57 -4.59 9.36
CA SER A 313 -12.98 -5.86 9.74
C SER A 313 -14.01 -6.97 9.95
N ALA A 314 -13.55 -8.21 9.86
CA ALA A 314 -14.32 -9.42 10.10
C ALA A 314 -13.47 -10.44 10.88
N SER A 315 -13.21 -10.16 12.15
CA SER A 315 -12.48 -11.09 13.04
C SER A 315 -13.38 -12.21 13.54
N THR A 316 -12.88 -13.43 13.57
CA THR A 316 -13.66 -14.60 14.03
C THR A 316 -14.09 -14.43 15.49
N GLY A 317 -15.37 -14.64 15.74
CA GLY A 317 -15.96 -14.54 17.10
C GLY A 317 -16.32 -13.12 17.53
N ASN A 318 -16.00 -12.12 16.72
CA ASN A 318 -16.31 -10.71 16.94
C ASN A 318 -17.33 -10.20 15.93
N PRO A 319 -18.03 -9.08 16.21
CA PRO A 319 -18.87 -8.44 15.20
C PRO A 319 -18.09 -8.06 13.95
N ILE A 320 -18.69 -8.27 12.77
CA ILE A 320 -18.20 -7.66 11.53
C ILE A 320 -18.54 -6.17 11.60
N VAL A 321 -17.57 -5.31 11.34
CA VAL A 321 -17.74 -3.86 11.39
C VAL A 321 -17.30 -3.24 10.07
N LEU A 322 -18.16 -2.41 9.47
CA LEU A 322 -17.87 -1.62 8.28
C LEU A 322 -18.15 -0.15 8.62
N ALA A 323 -17.21 0.71 8.32
CA ALA A 323 -17.25 2.12 8.66
C ALA A 323 -17.15 3.00 7.42
N GLY A 324 -17.68 4.22 7.48
CA GLY A 324 -17.65 5.08 6.31
C GLY A 324 -18.08 6.52 6.51
N GLY A 325 -18.49 7.16 5.43
CA GLY A 325 -18.85 8.56 5.37
C GLY A 325 -20.02 8.93 6.28
N ALA A 326 -20.08 10.21 6.65
CA ALA A 326 -21.12 10.76 7.54
C ALA A 326 -21.25 10.01 8.88
N GLY A 327 -20.17 9.41 9.36
CA GLY A 327 -20.15 8.67 10.62
C GLY A 327 -20.90 7.35 10.61
N ALA A 328 -21.16 6.78 9.43
CA ALA A 328 -21.89 5.53 9.29
C ALA A 328 -21.05 4.33 9.77
N VAL A 329 -21.69 3.46 10.55
CA VAL A 329 -21.15 2.18 11.00
C VAL A 329 -22.21 1.11 10.79
N LEU A 330 -21.89 0.14 9.95
CA LEU A 330 -22.66 -1.10 9.84
C LEU A 330 -21.96 -2.17 10.66
N PHE A 331 -22.69 -2.88 11.51
CA PHE A 331 -22.14 -4.00 12.26
C PHE A 331 -23.07 -5.19 12.23
N SER A 332 -22.48 -6.38 12.28
CA SER A 332 -23.20 -7.65 12.25
C SER A 332 -22.69 -8.57 13.37
N THR A 333 -23.61 -9.17 14.12
CA THR A 333 -23.34 -10.19 15.14
C THR A 333 -23.78 -11.59 14.73
N ASP A 334 -24.35 -11.73 13.53
CA ASP A 334 -24.87 -12.98 12.97
C ASP A 334 -24.03 -13.55 11.82
N GLY A 335 -22.75 -13.15 11.75
CA GLY A 335 -21.81 -13.59 10.73
C GLY A 335 -22.06 -12.93 9.36
N GLY A 336 -22.69 -11.77 9.32
CA GLY A 336 -22.94 -11.00 8.11
C GLY A 336 -24.19 -11.43 7.34
N GLN A 337 -25.15 -12.07 8.02
CA GLN A 337 -26.48 -12.34 7.43
C GLN A 337 -27.30 -11.06 7.39
N SER A 338 -27.21 -10.26 8.45
CA SER A 338 -27.80 -8.93 8.54
C SER A 338 -26.81 -7.92 9.14
N PHE A 339 -27.03 -6.64 8.86
CA PHE A 339 -26.26 -5.54 9.42
C PHE A 339 -27.18 -4.49 10.04
N GLN A 340 -26.75 -3.98 11.18
CA GLN A 340 -27.40 -2.87 11.85
C GLN A 340 -26.62 -1.57 11.54
N LEU A 341 -27.34 -0.50 11.24
CA LEU A 341 -26.76 0.83 11.02
C LEU A 341 -26.77 1.62 12.34
N THR A 342 -25.63 2.14 12.72
CA THR A 342 -25.51 3.18 13.73
C THR A 342 -24.69 4.35 13.20
N LEU A 343 -24.77 5.51 13.84
CA LEU A 343 -24.07 6.70 13.40
C LEU A 343 -23.31 7.30 14.58
N VAL A 344 -22.05 7.70 14.34
CA VAL A 344 -21.32 8.45 15.38
C VAL A 344 -21.92 9.85 15.57
N GLU A 345 -21.87 10.37 16.79
CA GLU A 345 -22.59 11.61 17.16
C GLU A 345 -22.14 12.84 16.37
N ASP A 346 -20.83 12.98 16.16
CA ASP A 346 -20.22 14.10 15.45
C ASP A 346 -20.33 14.01 13.93
N ARG A 347 -20.80 12.86 13.40
CA ARG A 347 -20.97 12.60 11.97
C ARG A 347 -19.70 12.75 11.14
N LEU A 348 -18.53 12.80 11.75
CA LEU A 348 -17.27 12.82 11.03
C LEU A 348 -17.06 11.50 10.26
N GLY A 349 -16.45 11.60 9.09
CA GLY A 349 -16.14 10.43 8.26
C GLY A 349 -15.23 9.45 8.99
N LEU A 350 -15.60 8.18 8.92
CA LEU A 350 -14.81 7.06 9.41
C LEU A 350 -14.10 6.38 8.25
N SER A 351 -12.89 5.91 8.49
CA SER A 351 -12.05 5.23 7.50
C SER A 351 -12.06 3.71 7.69
N SER A 352 -12.07 3.23 8.95
CA SER A 352 -12.07 1.81 9.28
C SER A 352 -12.64 1.58 10.68
N GLY A 353 -12.88 0.31 11.03
CA GLY A 353 -13.33 -0.07 12.37
C GLY A 353 -13.27 -1.57 12.59
N LEU A 354 -13.23 -1.96 13.85
CA LEU A 354 -13.30 -3.36 14.27
C LEU A 354 -14.23 -3.55 15.48
N GLY A 355 -14.75 -4.78 15.59
CA GLY A 355 -15.55 -5.22 16.73
C GLY A 355 -14.71 -6.10 17.65
N ARG A 356 -14.79 -5.86 18.97
CA ARG A 356 -14.11 -6.68 19.98
C ARG A 356 -14.77 -6.58 21.33
N ASP A 357 -15.02 -7.73 21.98
CA ASP A 357 -15.54 -7.82 23.35
C ASP A 357 -16.76 -6.93 23.59
N GLY A 358 -17.73 -6.91 22.65
CA GLY A 358 -18.92 -6.08 22.72
C GLY A 358 -18.70 -4.58 22.45
N LYS A 359 -17.53 -4.19 21.97
CA LYS A 359 -17.19 -2.82 21.60
C LYS A 359 -16.95 -2.67 20.10
N LEU A 360 -17.20 -1.48 19.59
CA LEU A 360 -16.79 -1.01 18.27
C LEU A 360 -15.65 -0.01 18.47
N ILE A 361 -14.50 -0.29 17.89
CA ILE A 361 -13.34 0.61 17.87
C ILE A 361 -13.22 1.14 16.45
N LEU A 362 -13.38 2.45 16.31
CA LEU A 362 -13.55 3.15 15.03
C LEU A 362 -12.43 4.17 14.86
N VAL A 363 -11.97 4.36 13.64
CA VAL A 363 -10.96 5.36 13.28
C VAL A 363 -11.42 6.20 12.08
N GLY A 364 -10.96 7.44 12.00
CA GLY A 364 -11.30 8.35 10.91
C GLY A 364 -10.85 9.78 11.14
N GLN A 365 -11.57 10.74 10.58
CA GLN A 365 -11.25 12.18 10.61
C GLN A 365 -11.16 12.76 12.03
N GLY A 366 -11.90 12.22 12.98
CA GLY A 366 -11.88 12.64 14.38
C GLY A 366 -11.01 11.78 15.29
N GLY A 367 -10.10 10.98 14.69
CA GLY A 367 -9.26 10.03 15.42
C GLY A 367 -10.03 8.79 15.87
N ILE A 368 -9.66 8.28 17.05
CA ILE A 368 -10.17 7.02 17.59
C ILE A 368 -11.46 7.26 18.38
N LYS A 369 -12.45 6.38 18.16
CA LYS A 369 -13.71 6.35 18.92
C LYS A 369 -13.98 4.93 19.39
N VAL A 370 -14.35 4.77 20.65
CA VAL A 370 -14.77 3.50 21.23
C VAL A 370 -16.23 3.59 21.63
N ARG A 371 -17.03 2.59 21.26
CA ARG A 371 -18.46 2.51 21.57
C ARG A 371 -18.83 1.09 22.00
N GLU A 372 -19.71 0.98 22.96
CA GLU A 372 -20.36 -0.28 23.30
C GLU A 372 -21.35 -0.67 22.19
N VAL A 373 -21.38 -1.95 21.81
CA VAL A 373 -22.49 -2.52 21.04
C VAL A 373 -23.67 -2.56 22.01
N ALA A 374 -24.62 -1.65 21.87
CA ALA A 374 -25.82 -1.69 22.71
C ALA A 374 -26.51 -3.04 22.48
N ASP A 375 -26.67 -3.82 23.54
CA ASP A 375 -27.57 -4.97 23.57
C ASP A 375 -29.03 -4.48 23.35
N HIS A 376 -29.40 -4.28 22.11
CA HIS A 376 -30.81 -4.18 21.76
C HIS A 376 -31.36 -5.60 21.61
N ALA A 377 -31.54 -6.28 22.76
CA ALA A 377 -32.49 -7.36 22.86
C ALA A 377 -33.90 -6.77 22.63
N TYR A 378 -34.41 -6.99 21.42
CA TYR A 378 -35.85 -6.94 21.15
C TYR A 378 -36.29 -8.28 20.58
#